data_ce8cce8a3d94d34c694b2d4b3294424d
#
_entry.id   ce8cce8a3d94d34c694b2d4b3294424d
#
_cell.length_a   1.000
_cell.length_b   1.000
_cell.length_c   1.000
_cell.angle_alpha   90.00
_cell.angle_beta   90.00
_cell.angle_gamma   90.00
#
_symmetry.space_group_name_H-M   'P 1'
#
loop_
_entity.id
_entity.type
_entity.pdbx_description
1 polymer ?
#
loop_
_entity_poly.entity_id
_entity_poly.type
_entity_poly.pdbx_seq_one_letter_code
_entity_poly.pdbx_strand_id
1 'polypeptide(L)'
;TQTPVMDLHLTTYTTDLLWRLQWSRSGWETQVGLSHLYQKNTNQPGTAATPFIPNFATLNLGAYLVQKASFDALALEAGLRYDHRITDAAGRDWRRLRYGDKNTYTNITGSLASHYHISDELSARASLGLAWRAPDVNELYSNGLHHGGSWSLGNRNLKSERGYKAVFAVKYQRDWLTIEPS
;
A
#
# COMPACT_ATOMS: atom_id res chain seq x y z
N THR A 1 -7.27 -39.21 9.80
CA THR A 1 -7.15 -37.83 9.30
C THR A 1 -6.44 -37.01 10.37
N GLN A 2 -5.31 -36.38 10.00
CA GLN A 2 -4.61 -35.49 10.92
C GLN A 2 -5.40 -34.21 11.11
N THR A 3 -5.60 -33.78 12.35
CA THR A 3 -6.26 -32.49 12.66
C THR A 3 -5.34 -31.34 12.23
N PRO A 4 -5.79 -30.40 11.41
CA PRO A 4 -4.96 -29.28 10.98
C PRO A 4 -4.58 -28.41 12.18
N VAL A 5 -3.38 -27.88 12.19
CA VAL A 5 -2.91 -26.95 13.23
C VAL A 5 -3.57 -25.57 13.03
N MET A 6 -3.80 -25.18 11.80
CA MET A 6 -4.45 -23.93 11.42
C MET A 6 -5.31 -24.15 10.20
N ASP A 7 -6.51 -23.61 10.20
CA ASP A 7 -7.44 -23.59 9.09
C ASP A 7 -8.14 -22.22 9.06
N LEU A 8 -7.97 -21.49 7.99
CA LEU A 8 -8.52 -20.14 7.84
C LEU A 8 -9.08 -19.93 6.45
N HIS A 9 -10.13 -19.12 6.38
CA HIS A 9 -10.74 -18.68 5.13
C HIS A 9 -10.54 -17.17 4.96
N LEU A 10 -9.74 -16.79 3.97
CA LEU A 10 -9.48 -15.41 3.61
C LEU A 10 -10.22 -15.04 2.33
N THR A 11 -11.09 -14.04 2.42
CA THR A 11 -11.82 -13.49 1.27
C THR A 11 -11.35 -12.06 1.03
N THR A 12 -11.05 -11.72 -0.22
CA THR A 12 -10.64 -10.37 -0.61
C THR A 12 -11.44 -9.92 -1.83
N TYR A 13 -11.99 -8.72 -1.75
CA TYR A 13 -12.63 -8.01 -2.86
C TYR A 13 -11.88 -6.71 -3.09
N THR A 14 -11.50 -6.45 -4.34
CA THR A 14 -10.88 -5.21 -4.76
C THR A 14 -11.66 -4.59 -5.91
N THR A 15 -11.73 -3.26 -5.91
CA THR A 15 -12.33 -2.50 -7.01
C THR A 15 -11.50 -1.24 -7.20
N ASP A 16 -11.12 -0.99 -8.44
CA ASP A 16 -10.43 0.24 -8.84
C ASP A 16 -11.20 0.89 -9.98
N LEU A 17 -11.51 2.17 -9.81
CA LEU A 17 -12.14 3.00 -10.82
C LEU A 17 -11.16 4.10 -11.21
N LEU A 18 -10.94 4.29 -12.48
CA LEU A 18 -10.05 5.30 -13.02
C LEU A 18 -10.75 6.08 -14.14
N TRP A 19 -10.80 7.40 -13.97
CA TRP A 19 -11.17 8.34 -15.03
C TRP A 19 -9.93 9.07 -15.51
N ARG A 20 -9.74 9.10 -16.83
CA ARG A 20 -8.67 9.81 -17.48
C ARG A 20 -9.25 10.88 -18.40
N LEU A 21 -8.85 12.12 -18.17
CA LEU A 21 -9.26 13.29 -18.91
C LEU A 21 -8.04 13.87 -19.64
N GLN A 22 -8.06 13.85 -20.95
CA GLN A 22 -7.03 14.45 -21.79
C GLN A 22 -7.53 15.80 -22.31
N TRP A 23 -6.75 16.84 -22.10
CA TRP A 23 -7.08 18.20 -22.52
C TRP A 23 -6.42 18.47 -23.86
N SER A 24 -7.18 18.29 -24.95
CA SER A 24 -6.73 18.13 -26.36
C SER A 24 -5.83 19.24 -26.96
N ARG A 25 -5.56 20.33 -26.26
CA ARG A 25 -4.74 21.45 -26.78
C ARG A 25 -3.67 21.95 -25.78
N SER A 26 -3.50 21.35 -24.65
CA SER A 26 -2.70 21.93 -23.57
C SER A 26 -1.56 21.04 -23.06
N GLY A 27 -1.40 19.83 -23.60
CA GLY A 27 -0.43 18.87 -23.03
C GLY A 27 -0.74 18.42 -21.61
N TRP A 28 -1.98 18.65 -21.12
CA TRP A 28 -2.41 18.28 -19.78
C TRP A 28 -3.23 16.99 -19.78
N GLU A 29 -2.98 16.14 -18.79
CA GLU A 29 -3.78 14.95 -18.50
C GLU A 29 -4.12 14.94 -17.01
N THR A 30 -5.40 14.75 -16.69
CA THR A 30 -5.89 14.59 -15.33
C THR A 30 -6.39 13.16 -15.15
N GLN A 31 -5.94 12.49 -14.10
CA GLN A 31 -6.42 11.18 -13.70
C GLN A 31 -7.06 11.29 -12.31
N VAL A 32 -8.29 10.83 -12.19
CA VAL A 32 -8.99 10.72 -10.90
C VAL A 32 -9.33 9.26 -10.68
N GLY A 33 -8.99 8.73 -9.52
CA GLY A 33 -9.26 7.34 -9.22
C GLY A 33 -9.84 7.12 -7.83
N LEU A 34 -10.64 6.06 -7.74
CA LEU A 34 -11.16 5.52 -6.48
C LEU A 34 -10.71 4.07 -6.35
N SER A 35 -10.26 3.69 -5.18
CA SER A 35 -9.88 2.31 -4.86
C SER A 35 -10.63 1.82 -3.63
N HIS A 36 -11.04 0.56 -3.67
CA HIS A 36 -11.71 -0.12 -2.59
C HIS A 36 -11.07 -1.49 -2.40
N LEU A 37 -10.80 -1.86 -1.16
CA LEU A 37 -10.42 -3.20 -0.76
C LEU A 37 -11.22 -3.58 0.46
N TYR A 38 -11.91 -4.72 0.39
CA TYR A 38 -12.51 -5.37 1.54
C TYR A 38 -11.86 -6.74 1.71
N GLN A 39 -11.34 -7.02 2.90
CA GLN A 39 -10.73 -8.31 3.23
C GLN A 39 -11.29 -8.84 4.54
N LYS A 40 -11.67 -10.11 4.55
CA LYS A 40 -12.18 -10.80 5.72
C LYS A 40 -11.45 -12.12 5.94
N ASN A 41 -10.99 -12.34 7.15
CA ASN A 41 -10.45 -13.60 7.62
C ASN A 41 -11.38 -14.26 8.64
N THR A 42 -11.63 -15.54 8.47
CA THR A 42 -12.40 -16.35 9.42
C THR A 42 -11.61 -17.63 9.72
N ASN A 43 -11.25 -17.84 10.98
CA ASN A 43 -10.65 -19.08 11.44
C ASN A 43 -11.72 -20.16 11.53
N GLN A 44 -11.46 -21.34 10.95
CA GLN A 44 -12.36 -22.46 10.97
C GLN A 44 -12.22 -23.23 12.30
N PRO A 45 -13.33 -23.78 12.82
CA PRO A 45 -13.29 -24.61 14.04
C PRO A 45 -12.64 -25.96 13.76
N GLY A 46 -12.21 -26.65 14.84
CA GLY A 46 -11.66 -28.01 14.76
C GLY A 46 -10.16 -28.08 14.50
N THR A 47 -9.43 -27.00 14.73
CA THR A 47 -7.96 -26.98 14.67
C THR A 47 -7.32 -27.48 15.97
N ALA A 48 -6.11 -28.05 15.85
CA ALA A 48 -5.35 -28.57 17.01
C ALA A 48 -4.80 -27.44 17.91
N ALA A 49 -4.66 -26.21 17.41
CA ALA A 49 -4.15 -25.07 18.15
C ALA A 49 -5.14 -23.89 18.09
N THR A 50 -5.03 -23.01 19.09
CA THR A 50 -5.71 -21.72 19.06
C THR A 50 -5.17 -20.88 17.90
N PRO A 51 -6.03 -20.27 17.07
CA PRO A 51 -5.58 -19.46 15.97
C PRO A 51 -4.69 -18.31 16.44
N PHE A 52 -3.53 -18.21 15.86
CA PHE A 52 -2.53 -17.20 16.23
C PHE A 52 -2.85 -15.80 15.66
N ILE A 53 -3.70 -15.76 14.62
CA ILE A 53 -4.26 -14.54 14.03
C ILE A 53 -5.75 -14.50 14.36
N PRO A 54 -6.33 -13.39 14.82
CA PRO A 54 -7.77 -13.29 15.08
C PRO A 54 -8.60 -13.31 13.80
N ASN A 55 -9.90 -13.52 13.92
CA ASN A 55 -10.82 -13.15 12.85
C ASN A 55 -10.75 -11.63 12.65
N PHE A 56 -10.82 -11.19 11.41
CA PHE A 56 -10.83 -9.76 11.11
C PHE A 56 -11.62 -9.42 9.85
N ALA A 57 -12.04 -8.18 9.78
CA ALA A 57 -12.51 -7.54 8.56
C ALA A 57 -11.77 -6.22 8.38
N THR A 58 -11.23 -6.00 7.20
CA THR A 58 -10.56 -4.75 6.83
C THR A 58 -11.25 -4.12 5.64
N LEU A 59 -11.57 -2.84 5.75
CA LEU A 59 -12.06 -2.00 4.67
C LEU A 59 -11.02 -0.92 4.40
N ASN A 60 -10.58 -0.83 3.15
CA ASN A 60 -9.71 0.24 2.65
C ASN A 60 -10.46 1.02 1.58
N LEU A 61 -10.52 2.34 1.74
CA LEU A 61 -11.04 3.26 0.74
C LEU A 61 -9.95 4.25 0.39
N GLY A 62 -9.71 4.45 -0.90
CA GLY A 62 -8.72 5.39 -1.41
C GLY A 62 -9.31 6.27 -2.51
N ALA A 63 -8.90 7.53 -2.53
CA ALA A 63 -9.18 8.44 -3.62
C ALA A 63 -7.88 9.13 -4.02
N TYR A 64 -7.64 9.29 -5.32
CA TYR A 64 -6.42 9.93 -5.79
C TYR A 64 -6.66 10.81 -7.01
N LEU A 65 -5.82 11.82 -7.13
CA LEU A 65 -5.73 12.72 -8.26
C LEU A 65 -4.28 12.72 -8.75
N VAL A 66 -4.08 12.53 -10.05
CA VAL A 66 -2.79 12.72 -10.71
C VAL A 66 -2.95 13.74 -11.81
N GLN A 67 -2.13 14.75 -11.80
CA GLN A 67 -2.05 15.77 -12.84
C GLN A 67 -0.72 15.64 -13.57
N LYS A 68 -0.78 15.51 -14.88
CA LYS A 68 0.39 15.51 -15.77
C LYS A 68 0.34 16.74 -16.67
N ALA A 69 1.50 17.28 -16.96
CA ALA A 69 1.68 18.36 -17.91
C ALA A 69 2.91 18.08 -18.75
N SER A 70 2.78 18.21 -20.07
CA SER A 70 3.87 18.01 -21.02
C SER A 70 4.05 19.29 -21.85
N PHE A 71 5.23 19.86 -21.75
CA PHE A 71 5.70 21.01 -22.50
C PHE A 71 6.91 20.55 -23.30
N ASP A 72 7.22 21.09 -24.43
CA ASP A 72 8.26 20.61 -25.37
C ASP A 72 9.40 19.79 -24.73
N ALA A 73 10.19 20.41 -23.87
CA ALA A 73 11.34 19.78 -23.21
C ALA A 73 11.04 19.28 -21.78
N LEU A 74 9.89 19.65 -21.17
CA LEU A 74 9.59 19.41 -19.76
C LEU A 74 8.28 18.63 -19.59
N ALA A 75 8.35 17.49 -18.91
CA ALA A 75 7.17 16.77 -18.41
C ALA A 75 7.13 16.86 -16.88
N LEU A 76 5.96 17.18 -16.36
CA LEU A 76 5.68 17.26 -14.93
C LEU A 76 4.55 16.30 -14.56
N GLU A 77 4.64 15.69 -13.39
CA GLU A 77 3.58 14.89 -12.79
C GLU A 77 3.47 15.23 -11.31
N ALA A 78 2.25 15.49 -10.84
CA ALA A 78 1.94 15.67 -9.44
C ALA A 78 0.78 14.75 -9.04
N GLY A 79 0.92 14.05 -7.93
CA GLY A 79 -0.08 13.13 -7.41
C GLY A 79 -0.44 13.47 -5.97
N LEU A 80 -1.72 13.30 -5.64
CA LEU A 80 -2.25 13.38 -4.29
C LEU A 80 -3.18 12.19 -4.06
N ARG A 81 -3.05 11.53 -2.92
CA ARG A 81 -3.89 10.40 -2.55
C ARG A 81 -4.33 10.51 -1.09
N TYR A 82 -5.60 10.25 -0.86
CA TYR A 82 -6.21 10.07 0.44
C TYR A 82 -6.56 8.60 0.65
N ASP A 83 -6.24 8.04 1.80
CA ASP A 83 -6.57 6.67 2.19
C ASP A 83 -7.25 6.64 3.55
N HIS A 84 -8.30 5.84 3.67
CA HIS A 84 -9.01 5.55 4.91
C HIS A 84 -9.14 4.04 5.09
N ARG A 85 -8.53 3.51 6.15
CA ARG A 85 -8.54 2.08 6.49
C ARG A 85 -9.21 1.87 7.82
N ILE A 86 -10.16 0.95 7.84
CA ILE A 86 -10.82 0.47 9.05
C ILE A 86 -10.51 -1.02 9.16
N THR A 87 -10.02 -1.46 10.30
CA THR A 87 -9.78 -2.87 10.62
C THR A 87 -10.51 -3.21 11.90
N ASP A 88 -11.39 -4.20 11.86
CA ASP A 88 -12.09 -4.75 13.01
C ASP A 88 -11.59 -6.18 13.24
N ALA A 89 -10.94 -6.42 14.36
CA ALA A 89 -10.35 -7.69 14.72
C ALA A 89 -10.95 -8.24 16.01
N ALA A 90 -11.29 -9.54 16.03
CA ALA A 90 -11.83 -10.22 17.17
C ALA A 90 -11.32 -11.66 17.28
N GLY A 91 -10.70 -12.00 18.40
CA GLY A 91 -10.16 -13.32 18.65
C GLY A 91 -10.32 -13.76 20.11
N ARG A 92 -9.83 -14.98 20.40
CA ARG A 92 -9.66 -15.52 21.75
C ARG A 92 -8.26 -16.07 21.86
N ASP A 93 -7.60 -15.78 22.96
CA ASP A 93 -6.30 -16.37 23.27
C ASP A 93 -6.45 -17.82 23.79
N TRP A 94 -5.33 -18.47 24.10
CA TRP A 94 -5.30 -19.82 24.65
C TRP A 94 -6.01 -19.95 26.02
N ARG A 95 -6.19 -18.83 26.75
CA ARG A 95 -6.98 -18.75 28.00
C ARG A 95 -8.45 -18.47 27.73
N ARG A 96 -8.88 -18.46 26.47
CA ARG A 96 -10.22 -18.09 26.00
C ARG A 96 -10.62 -16.63 26.31
N LEU A 97 -9.68 -15.78 26.68
CA LEU A 97 -9.91 -14.35 26.85
C LEU A 97 -10.07 -13.69 25.49
N ARG A 98 -11.06 -12.82 25.38
CA ARG A 98 -11.31 -12.06 24.15
C ARG A 98 -10.24 -11.00 23.97
N TYR A 99 -9.77 -10.83 22.73
CA TYR A 99 -8.89 -9.74 22.32
C TYR A 99 -9.26 -9.26 20.92
N GLY A 100 -8.83 -8.09 20.58
CA GLY A 100 -9.10 -7.43 19.32
C GLY A 100 -9.74 -6.07 19.56
N ASP A 101 -9.68 -5.23 18.55
CA ASP A 101 -10.22 -3.88 18.58
C ASP A 101 -10.55 -3.42 17.16
N LYS A 102 -11.28 -2.31 17.09
CA LYS A 102 -11.49 -1.58 15.84
C LYS A 102 -10.45 -0.47 15.72
N ASN A 103 -9.60 -0.58 14.71
CA ASN A 103 -8.57 0.41 14.42
C ASN A 103 -8.94 1.19 13.15
N THR A 104 -8.68 2.48 13.17
CA THR A 104 -8.91 3.37 12.03
C THR A 104 -7.64 4.13 11.73
N TYR A 105 -7.24 4.10 10.45
CA TYR A 105 -6.06 4.80 9.95
C TYR A 105 -6.47 5.69 8.80
N THR A 106 -6.02 6.92 8.81
CA THR A 106 -6.26 7.89 7.74
C THR A 106 -4.95 8.53 7.37
N ASN A 107 -4.70 8.68 6.07
CA ASN A 107 -3.48 9.32 5.62
C ASN A 107 -3.67 10.06 4.29
N ILE A 108 -2.79 11.05 4.07
CA ILE A 108 -2.63 11.75 2.80
C ILE A 108 -1.18 11.52 2.35
N THR A 109 -1.01 11.09 1.12
CA THR A 109 0.30 10.95 0.46
C THR A 109 0.33 11.81 -0.79
N GLY A 110 1.53 12.21 -1.19
CA GLY A 110 1.75 12.99 -2.40
C GLY A 110 3.00 12.55 -3.14
N SER A 111 3.03 12.86 -4.41
CA SER A 111 4.20 12.65 -5.27
C SER A 111 4.37 13.83 -6.22
N LEU A 112 5.62 14.10 -6.58
CA LEU A 112 6.00 15.08 -7.59
C LEU A 112 7.12 14.48 -8.42
N ALA A 113 7.00 14.55 -9.73
CA ALA A 113 8.04 14.10 -10.64
C ALA A 113 8.22 15.10 -11.79
N SER A 114 9.45 15.22 -12.26
CA SER A 114 9.80 15.99 -13.42
C SER A 114 10.75 15.21 -14.31
N HIS A 115 10.61 15.38 -15.61
CA HIS A 115 11.53 14.90 -16.62
C HIS A 115 11.84 16.05 -17.58
N TYR A 116 13.11 16.39 -17.71
CA TYR A 116 13.58 17.49 -18.54
C TYR A 116 14.55 16.98 -19.58
N HIS A 117 14.22 17.19 -20.85
CA HIS A 117 15.11 16.95 -21.99
C HIS A 117 16.03 18.16 -22.16
N ILE A 118 17.30 18.01 -21.81
CA ILE A 118 18.31 19.06 -21.92
C ILE A 118 18.79 19.18 -23.37
N SER A 119 18.93 18.03 -24.05
CA SER A 119 19.23 17.89 -25.46
C SER A 119 18.71 16.56 -25.99
N ASP A 120 18.89 16.27 -27.27
CA ASP A 120 18.51 14.99 -27.89
C ASP A 120 19.21 13.79 -27.23
N GLU A 121 20.37 13.98 -26.66
CA GLU A 121 21.17 12.93 -26.02
C GLU A 121 21.12 12.97 -24.48
N LEU A 122 20.73 14.09 -23.87
CA LEU A 122 20.81 14.31 -22.42
C LEU A 122 19.46 14.64 -21.81
N SER A 123 19.06 13.89 -20.81
CA SER A 123 17.88 14.19 -20.01
C SER A 123 18.13 14.06 -18.52
N ALA A 124 17.37 14.79 -17.73
CA ALA A 124 17.38 14.72 -16.28
C ALA A 124 15.97 14.42 -15.75
N ARG A 125 15.89 13.64 -14.69
CA ARG A 125 14.64 13.39 -13.98
C ARG A 125 14.84 13.55 -12.48
N ALA A 126 13.81 14.08 -11.85
CA ALA A 126 13.73 14.18 -10.40
C ALA A 126 12.36 13.72 -9.94
N SER A 127 12.31 13.02 -8.82
CA SER A 127 11.04 12.66 -8.19
C SER A 127 11.12 12.67 -6.68
N LEU A 128 10.02 13.10 -6.07
CA LEU A 128 9.78 13.07 -4.63
C LEU A 128 8.48 12.32 -4.38
N GLY A 129 8.42 11.49 -3.36
CA GLY A 129 7.22 10.74 -3.03
C GLY A 129 7.12 10.44 -1.55
N LEU A 130 5.88 10.44 -1.07
CA LEU A 130 5.49 9.99 0.25
C LEU A 130 4.74 8.66 0.11
N ALA A 131 5.13 7.67 0.89
CA ALA A 131 4.41 6.42 1.03
C ALA A 131 3.95 6.25 2.48
N TRP A 132 2.91 5.48 2.68
CA TRP A 132 2.47 5.09 4.02
C TRP A 132 1.99 3.64 4.02
N ARG A 133 2.01 3.04 5.20
CA ARG A 133 1.46 1.71 5.46
C ARG A 133 0.80 1.69 6.83
N ALA A 134 -0.45 1.29 6.89
CA ALA A 134 -1.08 0.94 8.16
C ALA A 134 -0.57 -0.42 8.65
N PRO A 135 -0.45 -0.64 9.97
CA PRO A 135 -0.11 -1.95 10.50
C PRO A 135 -1.11 -3.02 10.06
N ASP A 136 -0.60 -4.22 9.80
CA ASP A 136 -1.44 -5.37 9.51
C ASP A 136 -1.96 -6.05 10.78
N VAL A 137 -3.03 -6.84 10.64
CA VAL A 137 -3.64 -7.56 11.76
C VAL A 137 -2.64 -8.48 12.46
N ASN A 138 -1.73 -9.08 11.71
CA ASN A 138 -0.66 -9.92 12.27
C ASN A 138 0.29 -9.13 13.15
N GLU A 139 0.66 -7.92 12.76
CA GLU A 139 1.55 -7.05 13.52
C GLU A 139 0.88 -6.55 14.81
N LEU A 140 -0.43 -6.31 14.76
CA LEU A 140 -1.21 -5.80 15.88
C LEU A 140 -1.60 -6.91 16.89
N TYR A 141 -1.97 -8.09 16.40
CA TYR A 141 -2.74 -9.05 17.17
C TYR A 141 -2.22 -10.48 17.13
N SER A 142 -1.10 -10.81 16.47
CA SER A 142 -0.56 -12.16 16.54
C SER A 142 -0.28 -12.54 17.99
N ASN A 143 -0.65 -13.76 18.36
CA ASN A 143 -0.41 -14.30 19.69
C ASN A 143 -0.33 -15.82 19.62
N GLY A 144 0.86 -16.34 19.35
CA GLY A 144 1.04 -17.78 19.23
C GLY A 144 2.36 -18.21 18.63
N LEU A 145 2.50 -19.51 18.48
CA LEU A 145 3.69 -20.14 17.93
C LEU A 145 3.68 -20.01 16.40
N HIS A 146 4.69 -19.38 15.86
CA HIS A 146 4.93 -19.29 14.43
C HIS A 146 5.75 -20.49 13.93
N HIS A 147 5.69 -20.78 12.61
CA HIS A 147 6.54 -21.78 11.99
C HIS A 147 8.02 -21.54 12.35
N GLY A 148 8.72 -22.58 12.79
CA GLY A 148 10.12 -22.49 13.23
C GLY A 148 10.32 -22.33 14.74
N GLY A 149 9.27 -22.46 15.56
CA GLY A 149 9.39 -22.51 17.02
C GLY A 149 9.52 -21.16 17.73
N SER A 150 9.33 -20.04 17.03
CA SER A 150 9.31 -18.70 17.62
C SER A 150 7.90 -18.28 18.03
N TRP A 151 7.77 -17.72 19.24
CA TRP A 151 6.52 -17.11 19.68
C TRP A 151 6.39 -15.70 19.15
N SER A 152 5.30 -15.43 18.41
CA SER A 152 5.00 -14.12 17.85
C SER A 152 3.96 -13.43 18.71
N LEU A 153 4.27 -12.21 19.16
CA LEU A 153 3.37 -11.36 19.92
C LEU A 153 3.20 -10.02 19.21
N GLY A 154 1.98 -9.71 18.84
CA GLY A 154 1.62 -8.44 18.19
C GLY A 154 1.67 -7.26 19.15
N ASN A 155 1.85 -6.08 18.59
CA ASN A 155 1.82 -4.82 19.32
C ASN A 155 0.63 -3.96 18.87
N ARG A 156 -0.39 -3.84 19.74
CA ARG A 156 -1.62 -3.08 19.46
C ARG A 156 -1.43 -1.57 19.36
N ASN A 157 -0.29 -1.06 19.83
CA ASN A 157 0.02 0.38 19.83
C ASN A 157 0.79 0.84 18.58
N LEU A 158 0.96 -0.05 17.59
CA LEU A 158 1.61 0.33 16.34
C LEU A 158 0.85 1.43 15.62
N LYS A 159 1.61 2.38 15.13
CA LYS A 159 1.13 3.47 14.28
C LYS A 159 1.45 3.17 12.84
N SER A 160 0.79 3.86 11.92
CA SER A 160 1.13 3.78 10.51
C SER A 160 2.57 4.24 10.27
N GLU A 161 3.25 3.54 9.37
CA GLU A 161 4.60 3.87 8.90
C GLU A 161 4.52 4.87 7.76
N ARG A 162 5.54 5.70 7.63
CA ARG A 162 5.71 6.64 6.53
C ARG A 162 7.11 6.48 5.93
N GLY A 163 7.15 6.44 4.61
CA GLY A 163 8.39 6.41 3.84
C GLY A 163 8.50 7.66 2.96
N TYR A 164 9.71 8.15 2.81
CA TYR A 164 10.05 9.27 1.93
C TYR A 164 11.01 8.75 0.88
N LYS A 165 10.76 9.08 -0.37
CA LYS A 165 11.63 8.74 -1.48
C LYS A 165 11.97 9.99 -2.25
N ALA A 166 13.27 10.23 -2.47
CA ALA A 166 13.78 11.23 -3.39
C ALA A 166 14.69 10.53 -4.38
N VAL A 167 14.51 10.80 -5.66
CA VAL A 167 15.34 10.26 -6.73
C VAL A 167 15.73 11.41 -7.64
N PHE A 168 17.00 11.46 -8.01
CA PHE A 168 17.52 12.30 -9.06
C PHE A 168 18.37 11.44 -9.99
N ALA A 169 18.14 11.52 -11.28
CA ALA A 169 18.92 10.77 -12.26
C ALA A 169 19.19 11.62 -13.50
N VAL A 170 20.33 11.41 -14.10
CA VAL A 170 20.72 12.00 -15.38
C VAL A 170 20.96 10.87 -16.35
N LYS A 171 20.36 10.95 -17.54
CA LYS A 171 20.53 9.97 -18.59
C LYS A 171 21.21 10.61 -19.78
N TYR A 172 22.36 10.05 -20.18
CA TYR A 172 23.00 10.32 -21.45
C TYR A 172 22.79 9.12 -22.36
N GLN A 173 22.27 9.36 -23.56
CA GLN A 173 22.00 8.30 -24.54
C GLN A 173 22.46 8.74 -25.92
N ARG A 174 23.32 7.93 -26.51
CA ARG A 174 23.73 8.03 -27.89
C ARG A 174 23.63 6.65 -28.54
N ASP A 175 23.61 6.53 -29.86
CA ASP A 175 23.27 5.33 -30.65
C ASP A 175 23.79 4.01 -30.06
N TRP A 176 24.98 3.99 -29.54
CA TRP A 176 25.66 2.80 -29.01
C TRP A 176 25.94 2.82 -27.50
N LEU A 177 25.63 3.91 -26.79
CA LEU A 177 25.95 4.09 -25.36
C LEU A 177 24.79 4.69 -24.61
N THR A 178 24.45 4.06 -23.47
CA THR A 178 23.52 4.64 -22.49
C THR A 178 24.18 4.63 -21.12
N ILE A 179 24.22 5.79 -20.46
CA ILE A 179 24.71 5.98 -19.08
C ILE A 179 23.60 6.63 -18.27
N GLU A 180 23.26 6.03 -17.14
CA GLU A 180 22.20 6.53 -16.25
C GLU A 180 22.59 6.32 -14.77
N PRO A 181 23.38 7.22 -14.17
CA PRO A 181 23.55 7.26 -12.73
C PRO A 181 22.30 7.77 -12.05
N SER A 182 21.96 7.18 -10.87
CA SER A 182 20.81 7.55 -10.03
C SER A 182 21.18 7.51 -8.54
#